data_2283a33b0396e8a60fb01dc07b63e676
#
_entry.id   2283a33b0396e8a60fb01dc07b63e676
#
_cell.length_a   1.000
_cell.length_b   1.000
_cell.length_c   1.000
_cell.angle_alpha   90.00
_cell.angle_beta   90.00
_cell.angle_gamma   90.00
#
_symmetry.space_group_name_H-M   'P 1'
#
loop_
_entity.id
_entity.type
_entity.pdbx_description
1 polymer ?
#
loop_
_entity_poly.entity_id
_entity_poly.type
_entity_poly.pdbx_seq_one_letter_code
_entity_poly.pdbx_strand_id
1 'polypeptide(L)'
;MVLSCQISSLQEEIFLFVMAYLFTSESVSEGHPDKVADQISDAILDDFLRQDPEAKVACETFVSTGLVVIGGEVRTDHAYVDIQKVARGVIEKIGYTKAEYMFDGKSCGILSALHEQSPDINRGVVVEEEDEQGAGDQGMMFGYACDDTDNYMPLPVTLSHLTLQELAKIRKEELHLMPYLRPDSKSQFTIEYDDNHQPIKVHTIVISTQHDEFDSDDAVMQNKIKEDVKNILLPRVLAQLPERTQKLFGDDIILHVNPTGKFVIGGPHGDTGLTGRKIIVDTYGGKASHGGGA
;
A
#
# COMPACT_ATOMS: atom_id res chain seq x y z
N MET A 1 18.73 71.09 34.41
CA MET A 1 19.09 69.70 34.79
C MET A 1 18.13 68.78 34.08
N VAL A 2 18.52 68.33 32.90
CA VAL A 2 17.69 67.54 32.01
C VAL A 2 18.24 66.09 32.07
N LEU A 3 17.46 65.19 32.66
CA LEU A 3 17.79 63.76 32.68
C LEU A 3 17.44 63.17 31.31
N SER A 4 18.47 62.78 30.55
CA SER A 4 18.30 61.96 29.34
C SER A 4 18.10 60.51 29.79
N CYS A 5 16.91 59.99 29.57
CA CYS A 5 16.60 58.57 29.70
C CYS A 5 17.11 57.83 28.46
N GLN A 6 18.20 57.11 28.58
CA GLN A 6 18.65 56.18 27.56
C GLN A 6 17.75 54.91 27.65
N ILE A 7 16.89 54.79 26.67
CA ILE A 7 16.17 53.51 26.44
C ILE A 7 17.16 52.60 25.68
N SER A 8 17.74 51.67 26.39
CA SER A 8 18.49 50.58 25.77
C SER A 8 17.50 49.71 24.99
N SER A 9 17.70 49.58 23.66
CA SER A 9 17.00 48.66 22.83
C SER A 9 17.32 47.23 23.23
N LEU A 10 16.46 46.66 24.04
CA LEU A 10 16.35 45.22 24.13
C LEU A 10 15.81 44.73 22.75
N GLN A 11 16.70 44.24 21.92
CA GLN A 11 16.31 43.35 20.85
C GLN A 11 15.69 42.12 21.50
N GLU A 12 14.38 42.07 21.56
CA GLU A 12 13.66 40.84 21.79
C GLU A 12 13.97 39.92 20.58
N GLU A 13 14.92 39.01 20.75
CA GLU A 13 15.00 37.81 19.90
C GLU A 13 13.71 37.06 20.13
N ILE A 14 12.74 37.30 19.24
CA ILE A 14 11.58 36.42 19.14
C ILE A 14 12.14 35.10 18.64
N PHE A 15 12.38 34.17 19.57
CA PHE A 15 12.50 32.77 19.24
C PHE A 15 11.15 32.33 18.65
N LEU A 16 11.03 32.36 17.34
CA LEU A 16 9.98 31.63 16.65
C LEU A 16 10.22 30.15 17.00
N PHE A 17 9.46 29.64 17.96
CA PHE A 17 9.31 28.20 18.12
C PHE A 17 8.58 27.71 16.88
N VAL A 18 9.34 27.25 15.89
CA VAL A 18 8.79 26.45 14.80
C VAL A 18 8.28 25.17 15.45
N MET A 19 6.97 25.04 15.57
CA MET A 19 6.36 23.80 16.08
C MET A 19 6.33 22.77 14.95
N ALA A 20 7.47 22.14 14.69
CA ALA A 20 7.54 21.02 13.77
C ALA A 20 6.70 19.85 14.31
N TYR A 21 5.99 19.15 13.41
CA TYR A 21 5.25 17.95 13.77
C TYR A 21 5.63 16.78 12.88
N LEU A 22 5.49 15.56 13.43
CA LEU A 22 5.75 14.34 12.68
C LEU A 22 4.43 13.77 12.13
N PHE A 23 4.45 13.35 10.87
CA PHE A 23 3.35 12.63 10.27
C PHE A 23 3.87 11.36 9.60
N THR A 24 3.13 10.25 9.79
CA THR A 24 3.54 8.93 9.32
C THR A 24 2.48 8.33 8.43
N SER A 25 2.92 7.74 7.30
CA SER A 25 2.08 6.88 6.46
C SER A 25 2.81 5.58 6.16
N GLU A 26 2.03 4.55 5.90
CA GLU A 26 2.54 3.24 5.51
C GLU A 26 2.00 2.82 4.15
N SER A 27 2.63 1.81 3.57
CA SER A 27 2.16 1.06 2.43
C SER A 27 2.48 -0.42 2.60
N VAL A 28 1.80 -1.26 1.84
CA VAL A 28 2.03 -2.69 1.78
C VAL A 28 2.23 -3.13 0.34
N SER A 29 3.03 -4.19 0.14
CA SER A 29 3.32 -4.71 -1.21
C SER A 29 2.14 -5.45 -1.82
N GLU A 30 2.24 -5.73 -3.12
CA GLU A 30 1.30 -6.58 -3.85
C GLU A 30 1.15 -8.00 -3.24
N GLY A 31 2.16 -8.48 -2.50
CA GLY A 31 2.15 -9.78 -1.83
C GLY A 31 1.59 -9.75 -0.40
N HIS A 32 1.25 -8.58 0.14
CA HIS A 32 0.55 -8.51 1.42
C HIS A 32 -0.82 -9.20 1.33
N PRO A 33 -1.25 -9.99 2.33
CA PRO A 33 -2.48 -10.78 2.25
C PRO A 33 -3.72 -9.99 1.83
N ASP A 34 -3.96 -8.82 2.42
CA ASP A 34 -5.09 -7.97 2.04
C ASP A 34 -4.99 -7.51 0.57
N LYS A 35 -3.78 -7.18 0.08
CA LYS A 35 -3.57 -6.78 -1.31
C LYS A 35 -3.62 -7.95 -2.29
N VAL A 36 -3.32 -9.15 -1.86
CA VAL A 36 -3.60 -10.36 -2.64
C VAL A 36 -5.11 -10.53 -2.83
N ALA A 37 -5.89 -10.32 -1.76
CA ALA A 37 -7.35 -10.39 -1.82
C ALA A 37 -7.93 -9.31 -2.76
N ASP A 38 -7.51 -8.06 -2.60
CA ASP A 38 -7.91 -6.94 -3.46
C ASP A 38 -7.64 -7.23 -4.94
N GLN A 39 -6.41 -7.65 -5.28
CA GLN A 39 -6.03 -7.94 -6.66
C GLN A 39 -6.81 -9.11 -7.29
N ILE A 40 -7.22 -10.10 -6.50
CA ILE A 40 -8.07 -11.19 -6.98
C ILE A 40 -9.46 -10.65 -7.30
N SER A 41 -10.06 -9.87 -6.40
CA SER A 41 -11.38 -9.24 -6.61
C SER A 41 -11.37 -8.31 -7.81
N ASP A 42 -10.34 -7.45 -7.94
CA ASP A 42 -10.17 -6.54 -9.07
C ASP A 42 -10.03 -7.27 -10.40
N ALA A 43 -9.24 -8.33 -10.45
CA ALA A 43 -9.04 -9.11 -11.67
C ALA A 43 -10.32 -9.84 -12.13
N ILE A 44 -11.16 -10.26 -11.19
CA ILE A 44 -12.47 -10.85 -11.48
C ILE A 44 -13.41 -9.77 -12.04
N LEU A 45 -13.46 -8.59 -11.40
CA LEU A 45 -14.21 -7.43 -11.88
C LEU A 45 -13.77 -7.06 -13.31
N ASP A 46 -12.48 -6.93 -13.55
CA ASP A 46 -11.90 -6.59 -14.84
C ASP A 46 -12.31 -7.59 -15.95
N ASP A 47 -12.31 -8.90 -15.63
CA ASP A 47 -12.65 -9.92 -16.61
C ASP A 47 -14.15 -9.94 -16.94
N PHE A 48 -15.02 -9.61 -15.98
CA PHE A 48 -16.45 -9.39 -16.24
C PHE A 48 -16.67 -8.15 -17.11
N LEU A 49 -16.12 -6.99 -16.73
CA LEU A 49 -16.29 -5.72 -17.45
C LEU A 49 -15.69 -5.76 -18.86
N ARG A 50 -14.63 -6.51 -19.08
CA ARG A 50 -14.03 -6.72 -20.40
C ARG A 50 -14.98 -7.42 -21.37
N GLN A 51 -15.87 -8.30 -20.87
CA GLN A 51 -16.83 -9.06 -21.65
C GLN A 51 -18.20 -8.38 -21.72
N ASP A 52 -18.60 -7.74 -20.63
CA ASP A 52 -19.88 -7.06 -20.45
C ASP A 52 -19.66 -5.75 -19.69
N PRO A 53 -19.52 -4.61 -20.38
CA PRO A 53 -19.29 -3.30 -19.74
C PRO A 53 -20.41 -2.88 -18.78
N GLU A 54 -21.62 -3.44 -18.92
CA GLU A 54 -22.77 -3.16 -18.06
C GLU A 54 -22.88 -4.13 -16.87
N ALA A 55 -21.94 -5.07 -16.73
CA ALA A 55 -21.93 -6.00 -15.60
C ALA A 55 -21.87 -5.25 -14.27
N LYS A 56 -22.63 -5.73 -13.27
CA LYS A 56 -22.57 -5.28 -11.88
C LYS A 56 -21.88 -6.36 -11.07
N VAL A 57 -20.76 -6.02 -10.46
CA VAL A 57 -19.89 -7.00 -9.78
C VAL A 57 -19.57 -6.48 -8.39
N ALA A 58 -20.03 -7.19 -7.37
CA ALA A 58 -19.64 -7.00 -5.99
C ALA A 58 -18.92 -8.28 -5.54
N CYS A 59 -17.60 -8.30 -5.68
CA CYS A 59 -16.77 -9.48 -5.46
C CYS A 59 -15.80 -9.25 -4.31
N GLU A 60 -15.93 -10.07 -3.27
CA GLU A 60 -15.09 -10.05 -2.08
C GLU A 60 -14.22 -11.32 -2.01
N THR A 61 -12.98 -11.16 -1.58
CA THR A 61 -12.01 -12.24 -1.48
C THR A 61 -11.44 -12.32 -0.06
N PHE A 62 -11.38 -13.52 0.48
CA PHE A 62 -10.65 -13.88 1.69
C PHE A 62 -9.51 -14.83 1.31
N VAL A 63 -8.31 -14.59 1.84
CA VAL A 63 -7.14 -15.46 1.67
C VAL A 63 -6.54 -15.87 3.00
N SER A 64 -6.08 -17.11 3.08
CA SER A 64 -5.39 -17.67 4.26
C SER A 64 -4.44 -18.77 3.80
N THR A 65 -3.79 -19.47 4.73
CA THR A 65 -2.90 -20.61 4.42
C THR A 65 -3.55 -21.59 3.45
N GLY A 66 -3.01 -21.68 2.24
CA GLY A 66 -3.46 -22.63 1.22
C GLY A 66 -4.91 -22.47 0.74
N LEU A 67 -5.58 -21.35 1.05
CA LEU A 67 -7.01 -21.17 0.79
C LEU A 67 -7.33 -19.77 0.25
N VAL A 68 -8.21 -19.74 -0.76
CA VAL A 68 -8.89 -18.54 -1.26
C VAL A 68 -10.39 -18.81 -1.23
N VAL A 69 -11.16 -17.91 -0.66
CA VAL A 69 -12.63 -17.92 -0.68
C VAL A 69 -13.10 -16.64 -1.38
N ILE A 70 -13.91 -16.79 -2.41
CA ILE A 70 -14.44 -15.70 -3.22
C ILE A 70 -15.96 -15.73 -3.11
N GLY A 71 -16.56 -14.64 -2.67
CA GLY A 71 -18.01 -14.52 -2.51
C GLY A 71 -18.53 -13.19 -3.02
N GLY A 72 -19.84 -13.06 -3.05
CA GLY A 72 -20.51 -11.83 -3.48
C GLY A 72 -21.54 -12.05 -4.57
N GLU A 73 -21.93 -10.96 -5.23
CA GLU A 73 -23.01 -10.95 -6.22
C GLU A 73 -22.48 -10.43 -7.57
N VAL A 74 -22.96 -11.06 -8.64
CA VAL A 74 -22.67 -10.63 -10.01
C VAL A 74 -23.96 -10.60 -10.81
N ARG A 75 -24.16 -9.55 -11.60
CA ARG A 75 -25.16 -9.48 -12.65
C ARG A 75 -24.48 -9.22 -13.97
N THR A 76 -24.71 -10.07 -14.94
CA THR A 76 -24.22 -9.93 -16.30
C THR A 76 -25.21 -10.57 -17.25
N ASP A 77 -25.29 -10.06 -18.48
CA ASP A 77 -26.20 -10.62 -19.49
C ASP A 77 -25.53 -11.75 -20.28
N HIS A 78 -24.20 -11.73 -20.43
CA HIS A 78 -23.53 -12.70 -21.32
C HIS A 78 -22.08 -13.04 -20.94
N ALA A 79 -21.50 -12.40 -19.90
CA ALA A 79 -20.12 -12.68 -19.54
C ALA A 79 -19.95 -14.01 -18.81
N TYR A 80 -18.90 -14.73 -19.14
CA TYR A 80 -18.45 -15.92 -18.44
C TYR A 80 -17.02 -15.76 -17.97
N VAL A 81 -16.78 -15.90 -16.67
CA VAL A 81 -15.46 -15.78 -16.07
C VAL A 81 -15.08 -17.09 -15.36
N ASP A 82 -13.93 -17.65 -15.73
CA ASP A 82 -13.32 -18.75 -14.99
C ASP A 82 -12.61 -18.20 -13.74
N ILE A 83 -13.37 -18.09 -12.66
CA ILE A 83 -12.95 -17.54 -11.38
C ILE A 83 -11.65 -18.18 -10.86
N GLN A 84 -11.54 -19.51 -10.97
CA GLN A 84 -10.35 -20.21 -10.49
C GLN A 84 -9.11 -19.87 -11.32
N LYS A 85 -9.26 -19.80 -12.62
CA LYS A 85 -8.16 -19.46 -13.54
C LYS A 85 -7.68 -18.03 -13.31
N VAL A 86 -8.60 -17.07 -13.13
CA VAL A 86 -8.28 -15.67 -12.84
C VAL A 86 -7.53 -15.56 -11.53
N ALA A 87 -8.06 -16.12 -10.44
CA ALA A 87 -7.44 -16.05 -9.12
C ALA A 87 -6.03 -16.69 -9.11
N ARG A 88 -5.87 -17.87 -9.73
CA ARG A 88 -4.54 -18.51 -9.84
C ARG A 88 -3.55 -17.65 -10.62
N GLY A 89 -3.98 -17.05 -11.73
CA GLY A 89 -3.14 -16.14 -12.51
C GLY A 89 -2.64 -14.93 -11.71
N VAL A 90 -3.50 -14.35 -10.88
CA VAL A 90 -3.13 -13.24 -9.98
C VAL A 90 -2.09 -13.70 -8.96
N ILE A 91 -2.32 -14.82 -8.28
CA ILE A 91 -1.42 -15.36 -7.26
C ILE A 91 -0.02 -15.63 -7.86
N GLU A 92 0.02 -16.23 -9.06
CA GLU A 92 1.28 -16.50 -9.77
C GLU A 92 1.98 -15.20 -10.22
N LYS A 93 1.22 -14.21 -10.73
CA LYS A 93 1.74 -12.89 -11.15
C LYS A 93 2.36 -12.13 -9.97
N ILE A 94 1.77 -12.21 -8.79
CA ILE A 94 2.32 -11.63 -7.55
C ILE A 94 3.65 -12.28 -7.20
N GLY A 95 3.81 -13.59 -7.44
CA GLY A 95 5.04 -14.34 -7.19
C GLY A 95 4.90 -15.45 -6.13
N TYR A 96 3.68 -15.79 -5.73
CA TYR A 96 3.42 -16.97 -4.91
C TYR A 96 3.40 -18.21 -5.81
N THR A 97 4.60 -18.72 -6.12
CA THR A 97 4.83 -19.78 -7.10
C THR A 97 5.45 -21.05 -6.51
N LYS A 98 5.76 -21.04 -5.20
CA LYS A 98 6.43 -22.15 -4.52
C LYS A 98 5.55 -22.69 -3.40
N ALA A 99 5.41 -24.03 -3.34
CA ALA A 99 4.61 -24.70 -2.31
C ALA A 99 5.13 -24.44 -0.88
N GLU A 100 6.43 -24.18 -0.72
CA GLU A 100 7.04 -23.83 0.56
C GLU A 100 6.52 -22.52 1.18
N TYR A 101 5.88 -21.67 0.38
CA TYR A 101 5.19 -20.46 0.89
C TYR A 101 3.86 -20.79 1.57
N MET A 102 3.43 -22.07 1.53
CA MET A 102 2.14 -22.56 2.08
C MET A 102 0.93 -21.81 1.52
N PHE A 103 1.13 -21.10 0.42
CA PHE A 103 0.14 -20.41 -0.40
C PHE A 103 0.76 -20.21 -1.78
N ASP A 104 0.23 -20.86 -2.79
CA ASP A 104 0.72 -20.72 -4.16
C ASP A 104 -0.39 -20.94 -5.21
N GLY A 105 -0.20 -20.37 -6.40
CA GLY A 105 -1.21 -20.36 -7.46
C GLY A 105 -1.61 -21.74 -7.98
N LYS A 106 -0.77 -22.77 -7.81
CA LYS A 106 -1.03 -24.13 -8.33
C LYS A 106 -1.74 -25.02 -7.34
N SER A 107 -1.42 -24.91 -6.02
CA SER A 107 -1.85 -25.86 -5.01
C SER A 107 -2.92 -25.33 -4.06
N CYS A 108 -3.10 -24.01 -3.89
CA CYS A 108 -4.11 -23.47 -2.99
C CYS A 108 -5.53 -23.89 -3.42
N GLY A 109 -6.38 -24.18 -2.43
CA GLY A 109 -7.82 -24.40 -2.63
C GLY A 109 -8.49 -23.07 -2.99
N ILE A 110 -9.37 -23.08 -4.00
CA ILE A 110 -10.17 -21.91 -4.38
C ILE A 110 -11.63 -22.29 -4.31
N LEU A 111 -12.37 -21.64 -3.40
CA LEU A 111 -13.81 -21.80 -3.23
C LEU A 111 -14.50 -20.55 -3.78
N SER A 112 -15.53 -20.75 -4.61
CA SER A 112 -16.36 -19.67 -5.11
C SER A 112 -17.79 -19.81 -4.61
N ALA A 113 -18.32 -18.73 -4.04
CA ALA A 113 -19.70 -18.57 -3.59
C ALA A 113 -20.32 -17.31 -4.25
N LEU A 114 -19.88 -16.98 -5.46
CA LEU A 114 -20.51 -15.92 -6.26
C LEU A 114 -21.89 -16.39 -6.73
N HIS A 115 -22.88 -15.52 -6.62
CA HIS A 115 -24.26 -15.77 -7.04
C HIS A 115 -24.85 -14.56 -7.79
N GLU A 116 -26.03 -14.73 -8.36
CA GLU A 116 -26.73 -13.63 -9.04
C GLU A 116 -27.17 -12.56 -8.05
N GLN A 117 -27.08 -11.29 -8.46
CA GLN A 117 -27.53 -10.16 -7.65
C GLN A 117 -29.03 -10.28 -7.32
N SER A 118 -29.37 -9.97 -6.07
CA SER A 118 -30.75 -9.95 -5.61
C SER A 118 -31.64 -9.02 -6.44
N PRO A 119 -32.84 -9.47 -6.87
CA PRO A 119 -33.80 -8.61 -7.58
C PRO A 119 -34.21 -7.36 -6.79
N ASP A 120 -34.15 -7.41 -5.47
CA ASP A 120 -34.52 -6.27 -4.60
C ASP A 120 -33.45 -5.16 -4.63
N ILE A 121 -32.17 -5.52 -4.64
CA ILE A 121 -31.07 -4.55 -4.80
C ILE A 121 -31.12 -3.95 -6.21
N ASN A 122 -31.43 -4.76 -7.20
CA ASN A 122 -31.48 -4.34 -8.60
C ASN A 122 -32.51 -3.24 -8.89
N ARG A 123 -33.64 -3.19 -8.13
CA ARG A 123 -34.67 -2.14 -8.26
C ARG A 123 -34.14 -0.74 -7.95
N GLY A 124 -33.11 -0.62 -7.10
CA GLY A 124 -32.50 0.66 -6.75
C GLY A 124 -31.37 1.10 -7.67
N VAL A 125 -30.89 0.22 -8.54
CA VAL A 125 -29.71 0.45 -9.38
C VAL A 125 -30.09 0.67 -10.85
N VAL A 126 -31.10 -0.05 -11.36
CA VAL A 126 -31.51 0.04 -12.76
C VAL A 126 -32.66 1.02 -12.88
N VAL A 127 -32.42 2.15 -13.52
CA VAL A 127 -33.39 3.15 -13.94
C VAL A 127 -33.43 3.23 -15.47
N GLU A 128 -34.55 3.69 -16.04
CA GLU A 128 -34.75 3.77 -17.50
C GLU A 128 -33.86 4.85 -18.16
N GLU A 129 -33.38 5.83 -17.40
CA GLU A 129 -32.47 6.89 -17.85
C GLU A 129 -31.08 6.68 -17.28
N GLU A 130 -30.06 6.57 -18.14
CA GLU A 130 -28.65 6.34 -17.77
C GLU A 130 -28.11 7.39 -16.78
N ASP A 131 -28.57 8.64 -16.89
CA ASP A 131 -28.15 9.75 -16.02
C ASP A 131 -28.71 9.64 -14.57
N GLU A 132 -29.67 8.76 -14.33
CA GLU A 132 -30.30 8.54 -13.02
C GLU A 132 -29.87 7.22 -12.35
N GLN A 133 -28.84 6.56 -12.88
CA GLN A 133 -28.35 5.30 -12.35
C GLN A 133 -27.92 5.43 -10.87
N GLY A 134 -28.51 4.59 -10.00
CA GLY A 134 -28.17 4.55 -8.59
C GLY A 134 -26.83 3.84 -8.31
N ALA A 135 -26.22 4.16 -7.17
CA ALA A 135 -24.94 3.59 -6.75
C ALA A 135 -25.05 2.18 -6.10
N GLY A 136 -26.25 1.68 -5.86
CA GLY A 136 -26.46 0.38 -5.21
C GLY A 136 -26.36 0.41 -3.69
N ASP A 137 -25.63 1.35 -3.09
CA ASP A 137 -25.51 1.56 -1.64
C ASP A 137 -25.18 3.02 -1.33
N GLN A 138 -25.24 3.37 -0.04
CA GLN A 138 -24.79 4.65 0.47
C GLN A 138 -23.28 4.78 0.34
N GLY A 139 -22.78 6.00 0.07
CA GLY A 139 -21.36 6.27 -0.02
C GLY A 139 -20.99 7.63 0.57
N MET A 140 -19.82 7.71 1.20
CA MET A 140 -19.21 8.96 1.64
C MET A 140 -17.80 9.02 1.09
N MET A 141 -17.53 10.02 0.23
CA MET A 141 -16.24 10.17 -0.46
C MET A 141 -15.51 11.39 0.11
N PHE A 142 -14.19 11.23 0.26
CA PHE A 142 -13.28 12.29 0.66
C PHE A 142 -12.23 12.51 -0.43
N GLY A 143 -12.16 13.74 -0.94
CA GLY A 143 -11.09 14.18 -1.81
C GLY A 143 -10.05 14.98 -1.03
N TYR A 144 -8.75 14.78 -1.34
CA TYR A 144 -7.66 15.52 -0.71
C TYR A 144 -6.54 15.77 -1.72
N ALA A 145 -5.93 16.94 -1.67
CA ALA A 145 -4.75 17.27 -2.44
C ALA A 145 -3.83 18.19 -1.62
N CYS A 146 -2.52 18.03 -1.78
CA CYS A 146 -1.50 18.89 -1.20
C CYS A 146 -0.35 19.06 -2.22
N ASP A 147 0.57 19.98 -1.96
CA ASP A 147 1.70 20.27 -2.82
C ASP A 147 3.01 19.56 -2.39
N ASP A 148 2.90 18.55 -1.56
CA ASP A 148 4.05 17.74 -1.12
C ASP A 148 4.76 17.08 -2.31
N THR A 149 3.99 16.64 -3.31
CA THR A 149 4.48 15.92 -4.50
C THR A 149 3.91 16.49 -5.80
N ASP A 150 4.52 16.19 -6.94
CA ASP A 150 4.10 16.70 -8.25
C ASP A 150 2.73 16.17 -8.71
N ASN A 151 2.26 15.07 -8.14
CA ASN A 151 0.93 14.50 -8.36
C ASN A 151 -0.09 14.88 -7.28
N TYR A 152 0.24 15.87 -6.44
CA TYR A 152 -0.61 16.39 -5.36
C TYR A 152 -0.97 15.37 -4.27
N MET A 153 -0.22 14.28 -4.15
CA MET A 153 -0.37 13.27 -3.11
C MET A 153 0.52 13.57 -1.90
N PRO A 154 0.11 13.16 -0.69
CA PRO A 154 0.95 13.29 0.52
C PRO A 154 2.28 12.57 0.37
N LEU A 155 3.37 13.22 0.76
CA LEU A 155 4.72 12.68 0.60
C LEU A 155 4.95 11.34 1.32
N PRO A 156 4.51 11.12 2.59
CA PRO A 156 4.83 9.88 3.29
C PRO A 156 4.24 8.64 2.63
N VAL A 157 2.99 8.68 2.16
CA VAL A 157 2.35 7.56 1.48
C VAL A 157 2.98 7.33 0.10
N THR A 158 3.32 8.41 -0.62
CA THR A 158 3.99 8.34 -1.93
C THR A 158 5.36 7.65 -1.82
N LEU A 159 6.17 8.04 -0.83
CA LEU A 159 7.47 7.41 -0.58
C LEU A 159 7.32 5.93 -0.18
N SER A 160 6.30 5.63 0.63
CA SER A 160 6.01 4.26 1.03
C SER A 160 5.63 3.39 -0.17
N HIS A 161 4.77 3.88 -1.07
CA HIS A 161 4.42 3.18 -2.32
C HIS A 161 5.63 2.97 -3.22
N LEU A 162 6.38 4.04 -3.51
CA LEU A 162 7.53 3.98 -4.40
C LEU A 162 8.58 2.98 -3.92
N THR A 163 8.83 2.93 -2.61
CA THR A 163 9.77 1.98 -2.01
C THR A 163 9.36 0.54 -2.26
N LEU A 164 8.07 0.20 -2.12
CA LEU A 164 7.59 -1.16 -2.34
C LEU A 164 7.46 -1.52 -3.82
N GLN A 165 7.16 -0.55 -4.68
CA GLN A 165 7.20 -0.73 -6.14
C GLN A 165 8.61 -1.07 -6.61
N GLU A 166 9.63 -0.36 -6.10
CA GLU A 166 11.03 -0.64 -6.43
C GLU A 166 11.48 -1.99 -5.88
N LEU A 167 11.07 -2.34 -4.65
CA LEU A 167 11.35 -3.64 -4.06
C LEU A 167 10.72 -4.79 -4.88
N ALA A 168 9.47 -4.62 -5.33
CA ALA A 168 8.79 -5.58 -6.20
C ALA A 168 9.49 -5.72 -7.56
N LYS A 169 9.97 -4.61 -8.13
CA LYS A 169 10.76 -4.63 -9.38
C LYS A 169 12.05 -5.41 -9.21
N ILE A 170 12.83 -5.16 -8.14
CA ILE A 170 14.03 -5.95 -7.83
C ILE A 170 13.69 -7.44 -7.74
N ARG A 171 12.63 -7.79 -7.02
CA ARG A 171 12.22 -9.19 -6.83
C ARG A 171 11.79 -9.87 -8.13
N LYS A 172 11.10 -9.16 -9.04
CA LYS A 172 10.56 -9.74 -10.27
C LYS A 172 11.54 -9.72 -11.45
N GLU A 173 12.31 -8.64 -11.58
CA GLU A 173 13.11 -8.38 -12.77
C GLU A 173 14.61 -8.52 -12.53
N GLU A 174 15.07 -8.26 -11.29
CA GLU A 174 16.47 -8.17 -10.94
C GLU A 174 16.82 -8.98 -9.67
N LEU A 175 16.19 -10.14 -9.50
CA LEU A 175 16.28 -10.96 -8.28
C LEU A 175 17.74 -11.27 -7.86
N HIS A 176 18.69 -11.26 -8.79
CA HIS A 176 20.10 -11.46 -8.49
C HIS A 176 20.71 -10.41 -7.55
N LEU A 177 20.08 -9.22 -7.43
CA LEU A 177 20.52 -8.16 -6.51
C LEU A 177 20.15 -8.47 -5.04
N MET A 178 18.98 -9.05 -4.83
CA MET A 178 18.46 -9.42 -3.50
C MET A 178 17.74 -10.77 -3.62
N PRO A 179 18.47 -11.90 -3.77
CA PRO A 179 17.91 -13.19 -4.21
C PRO A 179 16.96 -13.86 -3.20
N TYR A 180 16.96 -13.39 -1.98
CA TYR A 180 16.16 -13.91 -0.88
C TYR A 180 14.75 -13.28 -0.77
N LEU A 181 14.42 -12.28 -1.60
CA LEU A 181 13.14 -11.56 -1.50
C LEU A 181 11.94 -12.46 -1.78
N ARG A 182 10.93 -12.35 -0.91
CA ARG A 182 9.60 -12.94 -1.06
C ARG A 182 8.53 -11.86 -1.29
N PRO A 183 7.29 -12.23 -1.68
CA PRO A 183 6.30 -11.25 -2.12
C PRO A 183 5.79 -10.27 -1.06
N ASP A 184 5.71 -10.67 0.21
CA ASP A 184 5.14 -9.84 1.28
C ASP A 184 6.14 -8.82 1.80
N SER A 185 5.71 -7.56 1.88
CA SER A 185 6.51 -6.49 2.48
C SER A 185 5.67 -5.29 2.87
N LYS A 186 6.22 -4.47 3.77
CA LYS A 186 5.62 -3.22 4.27
C LYS A 186 6.67 -2.13 4.29
N SER A 187 6.25 -0.90 4.07
CA SER A 187 7.07 0.31 4.14
C SER A 187 6.34 1.39 4.91
N GLN A 188 7.06 2.15 5.72
CA GLN A 188 6.52 3.28 6.46
C GLN A 188 7.50 4.43 6.44
N PHE A 189 7.02 5.64 6.16
CA PHE A 189 7.80 6.86 6.22
C PHE A 189 7.19 7.83 7.22
N THR A 190 8.03 8.36 8.09
CA THR A 190 7.71 9.48 8.99
C THR A 190 8.40 10.72 8.50
N ILE A 191 7.63 11.75 8.20
CA ILE A 191 8.10 13.04 7.70
C ILE A 191 7.88 14.09 8.77
N GLU A 192 8.89 14.95 8.96
CA GLU A 192 8.79 16.15 9.76
C GLU A 192 8.29 17.30 8.89
N TYR A 193 7.27 18.02 9.39
CA TYR A 193 6.64 19.17 8.73
C TYR A 193 6.80 20.42 9.57
N ASP A 194 6.92 21.57 8.93
CA ASP A 194 6.87 22.87 9.56
C ASP A 194 5.43 23.35 9.86
N ASP A 195 5.30 24.54 10.46
CA ASP A 195 4.01 25.18 10.80
C ASP A 195 3.16 25.53 9.56
N ASN A 196 3.77 25.59 8.38
CA ASN A 196 3.09 25.84 7.10
C ASN A 196 2.71 24.53 6.41
N HIS A 197 2.83 23.38 7.10
CA HIS A 197 2.59 22.06 6.57
C HIS A 197 3.52 21.65 5.42
N GLN A 198 4.72 22.29 5.31
CA GLN A 198 5.72 21.90 4.32
C GLN A 198 6.64 20.81 4.87
N PRO A 199 6.93 19.76 4.09
CA PRO A 199 7.85 18.71 4.51
C PRO A 199 9.28 19.27 4.57
N ILE A 200 9.94 19.11 5.72
CA ILE A 200 11.30 19.63 5.94
C ILE A 200 12.35 18.53 6.08
N LYS A 201 11.94 17.31 6.44
CA LYS A 201 12.87 16.20 6.67
C LYS A 201 12.19 14.84 6.63
N VAL A 202 12.87 13.85 6.08
CA VAL A 202 12.56 12.43 6.32
C VAL A 202 13.17 12.03 7.67
N HIS A 203 12.31 11.77 8.64
CA HIS A 203 12.72 11.48 10.02
C HIS A 203 13.02 9.98 10.23
N THR A 204 12.06 9.11 9.83
CA THR A 204 12.18 7.67 10.06
C THR A 204 11.68 6.89 8.84
N ILE A 205 12.39 5.82 8.53
CA ILE A 205 12.01 4.84 7.50
C ILE A 205 11.95 3.46 8.17
N VAL A 206 10.82 2.76 8.00
CA VAL A 206 10.67 1.36 8.41
C VAL A 206 10.38 0.52 7.17
N ILE A 207 11.16 -0.52 6.96
CA ILE A 207 10.95 -1.49 5.88
C ILE A 207 10.93 -2.89 6.47
N SER A 208 9.85 -3.63 6.22
CA SER A 208 9.75 -5.04 6.56
C SER A 208 9.53 -5.83 5.29
N THR A 209 10.41 -6.77 4.99
CA THR A 209 10.31 -7.62 3.81
C THR A 209 10.44 -9.09 4.17
N GLN A 210 9.53 -9.89 3.66
CA GLN A 210 9.61 -11.34 3.74
C GLN A 210 10.81 -11.83 2.92
N HIS A 211 11.52 -12.83 3.46
CA HIS A 211 12.73 -13.37 2.86
C HIS A 211 12.84 -14.89 3.00
N ASP A 212 13.61 -15.51 2.14
CA ASP A 212 14.03 -16.89 2.29
C ASP A 212 14.91 -17.05 3.54
N GLU A 213 14.94 -18.24 4.14
CA GLU A 213 15.91 -18.61 5.16
C GLU A 213 17.21 -19.00 4.47
N PHE A 214 18.07 -18.00 4.19
CA PHE A 214 19.27 -18.15 3.39
C PHE A 214 20.56 -18.32 4.19
N ASP A 215 20.47 -18.24 5.53
CA ASP A 215 21.57 -18.52 6.46
C ASP A 215 20.99 -19.15 7.73
N SER A 216 21.80 -19.93 8.44
CA SER A 216 21.44 -20.50 9.75
C SER A 216 21.53 -19.49 10.89
N ASP A 217 22.22 -18.37 10.68
CA ASP A 217 22.35 -17.27 11.66
C ASP A 217 21.41 -16.12 11.30
N ASP A 218 20.42 -15.90 12.13
CA ASP A 218 19.42 -14.83 11.96
C ASP A 218 20.08 -13.43 11.92
N ALA A 219 21.17 -13.22 12.64
CA ALA A 219 21.89 -11.94 12.65
C ALA A 219 22.60 -11.68 11.32
N VAL A 220 23.16 -12.71 10.69
CA VAL A 220 23.77 -12.62 9.36
C VAL A 220 22.74 -12.25 8.33
N MET A 221 21.58 -12.91 8.32
CA MET A 221 20.47 -12.57 7.43
C MET A 221 19.99 -11.13 7.63
N GLN A 222 19.75 -10.74 8.89
CA GLN A 222 19.27 -9.41 9.24
C GLN A 222 20.24 -8.29 8.81
N ASN A 223 21.55 -8.49 9.04
CA ASN A 223 22.56 -7.53 8.61
C ASN A 223 22.62 -7.42 7.08
N LYS A 224 22.60 -8.55 6.38
CA LYS A 224 22.60 -8.57 4.90
C LYS A 224 21.40 -7.81 4.32
N ILE A 225 20.18 -8.09 4.82
CA ILE A 225 18.97 -7.41 4.38
C ILE A 225 19.07 -5.91 4.63
N LYS A 226 19.54 -5.51 5.81
CA LYS A 226 19.70 -4.09 6.17
C LYS A 226 20.71 -3.37 5.27
N GLU A 227 21.84 -4.01 4.97
CA GLU A 227 22.84 -3.47 4.06
C GLU A 227 22.30 -3.33 2.63
N ASP A 228 21.57 -4.32 2.13
CA ASP A 228 21.00 -4.28 0.78
C ASP A 228 19.89 -3.23 0.67
N VAL A 229 19.05 -3.09 1.68
CA VAL A 229 18.07 -1.98 1.74
C VAL A 229 18.79 -0.64 1.66
N LYS A 230 19.87 -0.46 2.44
CA LYS A 230 20.64 0.80 2.47
C LYS A 230 21.39 1.08 1.18
N ASN A 231 22.02 0.05 0.60
CA ASN A 231 22.98 0.22 -0.49
C ASN A 231 22.36 -0.03 -1.88
N ILE A 232 21.23 -0.73 -1.97
CA ILE A 232 20.57 -1.06 -3.24
C ILE A 232 19.20 -0.38 -3.32
N LEU A 233 18.29 -0.66 -2.40
CA LEU A 233 16.89 -0.22 -2.50
C LEU A 233 16.76 1.31 -2.36
N LEU A 234 17.24 1.88 -1.25
CA LEU A 234 17.07 3.32 -0.98
C LEU A 234 17.73 4.23 -2.03
N PRO A 235 18.94 3.96 -2.55
CA PRO A 235 19.52 4.75 -3.63
C PRO A 235 18.68 4.72 -4.92
N ARG A 236 18.05 3.59 -5.23
CA ARG A 236 17.19 3.45 -6.41
C ARG A 236 15.87 4.22 -6.24
N VAL A 237 15.32 4.23 -5.02
CA VAL A 237 14.17 5.07 -4.67
C VAL A 237 14.53 6.54 -4.81
N LEU A 238 15.64 6.98 -4.21
CA LEU A 238 16.13 8.36 -4.29
C LEU A 238 16.32 8.84 -5.72
N ALA A 239 16.88 8.01 -6.59
CA ALA A 239 17.11 8.35 -7.99
C ALA A 239 15.83 8.66 -8.79
N GLN A 240 14.67 8.24 -8.32
CA GLN A 240 13.37 8.48 -8.95
C GLN A 240 12.67 9.74 -8.43
N LEU A 241 13.19 10.34 -7.35
CA LEU A 241 12.58 11.50 -6.70
C LEU A 241 13.06 12.82 -7.33
N PRO A 242 12.23 13.85 -7.38
CA PRO A 242 12.67 15.20 -7.75
C PRO A 242 13.68 15.74 -6.73
N GLU A 243 14.57 16.62 -7.16
CA GLU A 243 15.65 17.20 -6.34
C GLU A 243 15.15 17.80 -5.02
N ARG A 244 13.97 18.44 -5.03
CA ARG A 244 13.35 19.03 -3.83
C ARG A 244 13.10 17.96 -2.76
N THR A 245 12.65 16.78 -3.15
CA THR A 245 12.37 15.67 -2.23
C THR A 245 13.65 14.96 -1.80
N GLN A 246 14.63 14.81 -2.70
CA GLN A 246 15.94 14.23 -2.35
C GLN A 246 16.63 15.00 -1.21
N LYS A 247 16.49 16.34 -1.18
CA LYS A 247 17.06 17.20 -0.13
C LYS A 247 16.50 16.96 1.27
N LEU A 248 15.34 16.30 1.39
CA LEU A 248 14.73 15.95 2.68
C LEU A 248 15.41 14.73 3.33
N PHE A 249 16.23 13.99 2.56
CA PHE A 249 16.96 12.82 3.06
C PHE A 249 18.32 13.23 3.63
N GLY A 250 18.38 13.44 4.93
CA GLY A 250 19.62 13.74 5.68
C GLY A 250 20.35 12.49 6.13
N ASP A 251 21.53 12.71 6.73
CA ASP A 251 22.38 11.62 7.25
C ASP A 251 21.89 11.04 8.58
N ASP A 252 20.93 11.70 9.23
CA ASP A 252 20.41 11.38 10.56
C ASP A 252 19.06 10.65 10.52
N ILE A 253 18.70 10.08 9.37
CA ILE A 253 17.48 9.25 9.21
C ILE A 253 17.58 8.01 10.10
N ILE A 254 16.51 7.75 10.87
CA ILE A 254 16.37 6.53 11.64
C ILE A 254 15.84 5.44 10.70
N LEU A 255 16.71 4.46 10.35
CA LEU A 255 16.35 3.35 9.47
C LEU A 255 16.15 2.06 10.26
N HIS A 256 14.93 1.53 10.21
CA HIS A 256 14.56 0.21 10.72
C HIS A 256 14.29 -0.75 9.57
N VAL A 257 14.97 -1.89 9.56
CA VAL A 257 14.75 -2.96 8.58
C VAL A 257 14.44 -4.24 9.33
N ASN A 258 13.32 -4.88 9.05
CA ASN A 258 12.82 -6.05 9.78
C ASN A 258 12.98 -5.90 11.30
N PRO A 259 12.39 -4.88 11.94
CA PRO A 259 12.71 -4.51 13.34
C PRO A 259 12.36 -5.61 14.35
N THR A 260 11.48 -6.55 13.98
CA THR A 260 11.12 -7.72 14.80
C THR A 260 12.05 -8.91 14.57
N GLY A 261 13.04 -8.79 13.69
CA GLY A 261 13.97 -9.84 13.30
C GLY A 261 13.53 -10.62 12.07
N LYS A 262 13.72 -11.93 12.05
CA LYS A 262 13.43 -12.84 10.95
C LYS A 262 11.98 -12.75 10.46
N PHE A 263 11.80 -12.61 9.13
CA PHE A 263 10.49 -12.55 8.49
C PHE A 263 10.42 -13.56 7.33
N VAL A 264 10.46 -14.85 7.65
CA VAL A 264 10.32 -15.95 6.70
C VAL A 264 8.86 -16.36 6.50
N ILE A 265 8.09 -16.43 7.59
CA ILE A 265 6.66 -16.69 7.54
C ILE A 265 5.93 -15.39 7.28
N GLY A 266 5.30 -15.28 6.12
CA GLY A 266 4.57 -14.09 5.68
C GLY A 266 3.56 -14.43 4.59
N GLY A 267 2.97 -13.41 3.99
CA GLY A 267 1.88 -13.57 3.04
C GLY A 267 0.64 -14.22 3.67
N PRO A 268 -0.26 -14.82 2.89
CA PRO A 268 -1.48 -15.46 3.41
C PRO A 268 -1.23 -16.62 4.37
N HIS A 269 0.00 -17.14 4.45
CA HIS A 269 0.38 -18.12 5.46
C HIS A 269 0.68 -17.48 6.83
N GLY A 270 1.24 -16.28 6.82
CA GLY A 270 1.55 -15.55 8.06
C GLY A 270 0.36 -14.83 8.68
N ASP A 271 -0.51 -14.29 7.84
CA ASP A 271 -1.71 -13.55 8.23
C ASP A 271 -2.81 -13.70 7.18
N THR A 272 -4.06 -13.60 7.59
CA THR A 272 -5.20 -13.65 6.67
C THR A 272 -5.37 -12.33 5.94
N GLY A 273 -5.85 -12.38 4.69
CA GLY A 273 -6.20 -11.21 3.89
C GLY A 273 -7.67 -11.16 3.55
N LEU A 274 -8.18 -9.95 3.43
CA LEU A 274 -9.56 -9.67 3.04
C LEU A 274 -9.62 -8.41 2.18
N THR A 275 -10.48 -8.41 1.17
CA THR A 275 -10.77 -7.25 0.32
C THR A 275 -11.16 -6.04 1.17
N GLY A 276 -10.70 -4.85 0.81
CA GLY A 276 -11.11 -3.59 1.43
C GLY A 276 -10.51 -3.32 2.82
N ARG A 277 -9.41 -3.99 3.21
CA ARG A 277 -8.75 -3.77 4.52
C ARG A 277 -7.52 -2.87 4.46
N LYS A 278 -7.18 -2.32 3.30
CA LYS A 278 -6.05 -1.38 3.12
C LYS A 278 -6.48 -0.03 2.55
N ILE A 279 -7.74 0.36 2.79
CA ILE A 279 -8.38 1.57 2.25
C ILE A 279 -7.62 2.87 2.56
N ILE A 280 -6.92 2.97 3.68
CA ILE A 280 -6.11 4.13 4.02
C ILE A 280 -4.84 4.17 3.18
N VAL A 281 -4.22 3.01 2.93
CA VAL A 281 -3.07 2.86 2.02
C VAL A 281 -3.47 3.20 0.59
N ASP A 282 -4.68 2.80 0.19
CA ASP A 282 -5.22 3.00 -1.16
C ASP A 282 -5.62 4.44 -1.45
N THR A 283 -5.75 5.27 -0.42
CA THR A 283 -6.18 6.66 -0.53
C THR A 283 -5.06 7.62 -0.18
N TYR A 284 -5.14 8.34 0.94
CA TYR A 284 -4.24 9.44 1.25
C TYR A 284 -3.30 9.16 2.43
N GLY A 285 -3.13 7.89 2.84
CA GLY A 285 -2.21 7.50 3.92
C GLY A 285 -2.52 8.11 5.29
N GLY A 286 -3.79 8.48 5.54
CA GLY A 286 -4.24 9.09 6.79
C GLY A 286 -4.18 10.62 6.83
N LYS A 287 -3.72 11.30 5.75
CA LYS A 287 -3.76 12.78 5.67
C LYS A 287 -5.19 13.32 5.53
N ALA A 288 -6.09 12.53 4.99
CA ALA A 288 -7.51 12.86 4.90
C ALA A 288 -8.36 11.82 5.64
N SER A 289 -9.58 12.20 5.98
CA SER A 289 -10.60 11.26 6.46
C SER A 289 -10.95 10.24 5.38
N HIS A 290 -11.51 9.10 5.79
CA HIS A 290 -12.06 8.08 4.90
C HIS A 290 -13.48 7.73 5.33
N GLY A 291 -14.38 7.52 4.36
CA GLY A 291 -15.78 7.19 4.64
C GLY A 291 -16.01 5.75 5.08
N GLY A 292 -15.04 4.86 4.88
CA GLY A 292 -15.10 3.44 5.23
C GLY A 292 -15.79 2.56 4.18
N GLY A 293 -16.34 3.17 3.13
CA GLY A 293 -16.90 2.44 1.98
C GLY A 293 -15.85 2.10 0.94
N ALA A 294 -16.19 1.16 0.06
CA ALA A 294 -15.36 0.78 -1.08
C ALA A 294 -15.43 1.82 -2.21
#